data_a83d08be3cefc2aa6fd9b744df90309f
#
_entry.id   a83d08be3cefc2aa6fd9b744df90309f
#
_cell.length_a   1.000
_cell.length_b   1.000
_cell.length_c   1.000
_cell.angle_alpha   90.00
_cell.angle_beta   90.00
_cell.angle_gamma   90.00
#
_symmetry.space_group_name_H-M   'P 1'
#
loop_
_entity.id
_entity.type
_entity.pdbx_description
1 polymer ?
#
loop_
_entity_poly.entity_id
_entity_poly.type
_entity_poly.pdbx_seq_one_letter_code
_entity_poly.pdbx_strand_id
1 'polypeptide(L)'
;MVEGCTTGYFQFDSRNDGLYIIVYPPQNGGRTANIDDVMYYLDKKKIECDTAKLAQAVRAGSSTKTELKVSDEKVHQYSEFGDYRISADCMKVEAVFYPPFVGGGVLTSGEIIKDLQYLGVKHGIDNQIIEQILSHREYGEAYKIAVGTQPRDGSDGYIEYKFNTELKPRPKMNDDGTVDFHTLENINHVNKGDVVAVLHKEDRGDDGIDVLGRRVPPRKVKHVIFRYGRNLSQSEDGTELMSQVSGHVILENDKIFVSNVLELVNVDNSTGDIDYEGDVVVKGNVLAGFTVKATGDITVSGIVEGATVIAGGNITFNRGIQGMTRAVVKAGGNIVSKFIESAENVSAGGSIEADSILHSKVTAKSTIKASGRNGLIIGGDVKAVNMIEAKTIGNAMGTNTSVGVGVDPSMKRRVDELKNSLGKLGDNKIQLNQLLNALRKKQDAEGGLDEAKHELQMKTMRNVIMLEQEINKQKKELEELRGQIGEEKHACIKVSDAAYAGVKLTFGDQCMFLKQKYDYCQFVKEGADIKSAPI
;
A
#
# COMPACT_ATOMS: atom_id res chain seq x y z
N MET A 1 47.04 15.64 -61.35
CA MET A 1 45.89 15.13 -60.57
C MET A 1 46.44 14.63 -59.25
N VAL A 2 45.76 14.92 -58.16
CA VAL A 2 46.13 14.32 -56.86
C VAL A 2 45.65 12.87 -56.89
N GLU A 3 46.55 11.92 -56.64
CA GLU A 3 46.19 10.50 -56.64
C GLU A 3 45.10 10.19 -55.56
N GLY A 4 44.08 9.48 -55.98
CA GLY A 4 42.98 9.04 -55.06
C GLY A 4 41.81 9.98 -54.90
N CYS A 5 41.82 11.20 -55.45
CA CYS A 5 40.72 12.15 -55.37
C CYS A 5 39.61 11.78 -56.35
N THR A 6 38.38 11.50 -55.88
CA THR A 6 37.21 11.20 -56.72
C THR A 6 36.34 12.43 -56.97
N THR A 7 36.36 13.40 -56.04
CA THR A 7 35.66 14.70 -56.22
C THR A 7 36.38 15.58 -57.20
N GLY A 8 35.60 16.37 -57.95
CA GLY A 8 36.16 17.49 -58.77
C GLY A 8 36.74 18.56 -57.83
N TYR A 9 37.93 18.97 -58.11
CA TYR A 9 38.62 19.98 -57.32
C TYR A 9 39.26 21.04 -58.20
N PHE A 10 39.76 22.12 -57.61
CA PHE A 10 40.49 23.17 -58.29
C PHE A 10 41.90 23.29 -57.72
N GLN A 11 42.80 23.84 -58.56
CA GLN A 11 44.13 24.30 -58.12
C GLN A 11 44.41 25.63 -58.75
N PHE A 12 45.15 26.45 -58.04
CA PHE A 12 45.71 27.68 -58.66
C PHE A 12 47.15 27.43 -59.08
N ASP A 13 47.52 28.05 -60.21
CA ASP A 13 48.88 28.06 -60.76
C ASP A 13 49.33 29.52 -60.95
N SER A 14 50.37 29.89 -60.19
CA SER A 14 50.92 31.26 -60.27
C SER A 14 52.13 31.28 -61.23
N ARG A 15 51.90 31.81 -62.41
CA ARG A 15 52.90 31.92 -63.48
C ARG A 15 53.48 33.31 -63.55
N ASN A 16 54.47 33.49 -64.41
CA ASN A 16 55.14 34.79 -64.54
C ASN A 16 54.22 35.87 -65.16
N ASP A 17 53.17 35.47 -65.86
CA ASP A 17 52.23 36.36 -66.61
C ASP A 17 50.88 36.48 -65.88
N GLY A 18 50.72 35.89 -64.71
CA GLY A 18 49.49 35.99 -63.92
C GLY A 18 49.04 34.71 -63.24
N LEU A 19 47.83 34.71 -62.64
CA LEU A 19 47.25 33.62 -61.93
C LEU A 19 46.26 32.84 -62.80
N TYR A 20 46.37 31.54 -62.81
CA TYR A 20 45.51 30.61 -63.53
C TYR A 20 44.75 29.72 -62.50
N ILE A 21 43.49 29.41 -62.79
CA ILE A 21 42.73 28.37 -62.14
C ILE A 21 42.72 27.13 -63.04
N ILE A 22 42.98 25.98 -62.47
CA ILE A 22 42.86 24.64 -63.07
C ILE A 22 41.78 23.89 -62.35
N VAL A 23 40.70 23.55 -63.02
CA VAL A 23 39.59 22.77 -62.47
C VAL A 23 39.63 21.36 -63.02
N TYR A 24 39.65 20.40 -62.14
CA TYR A 24 39.66 18.98 -62.46
C TYR A 24 38.26 18.41 -62.35
N PRO A 25 37.75 17.67 -63.35
CA PRO A 25 36.44 17.04 -63.30
C PRO A 25 36.41 15.93 -62.27
N PRO A 26 35.21 15.61 -61.70
CA PRO A 26 35.06 14.48 -60.80
C PRO A 26 35.31 13.16 -61.52
N GLN A 27 35.76 12.16 -60.77
CA GLN A 27 35.94 10.80 -61.24
C GLN A 27 34.94 9.87 -60.52
N ASN A 28 34.53 8.77 -61.19
CA ASN A 28 33.69 7.73 -60.59
C ASN A 28 32.39 8.24 -59.91
N GLY A 29 31.79 9.32 -60.41
CA GLY A 29 30.55 9.86 -59.85
C GLY A 29 30.73 10.78 -58.62
N GLY A 30 31.96 11.24 -58.38
CA GLY A 30 32.26 12.25 -57.34
C GLY A 30 31.56 13.58 -57.58
N ARG A 31 31.51 14.44 -56.58
CA ARG A 31 30.94 15.80 -56.64
C ARG A 31 31.80 16.71 -57.53
N THR A 32 31.17 17.58 -58.29
CA THR A 32 31.87 18.62 -59.05
C THR A 32 32.44 19.69 -58.13
N ALA A 33 33.54 20.35 -58.53
CA ALA A 33 34.07 21.50 -57.81
C ALA A 33 32.97 22.56 -57.64
N ASN A 34 32.87 23.15 -56.45
CA ASN A 34 31.88 24.17 -56.13
C ASN A 34 32.52 25.56 -56.23
N ILE A 35 31.82 26.49 -56.85
CA ILE A 35 32.27 27.89 -56.92
C ILE A 35 32.38 28.54 -55.54
N ASP A 36 31.54 28.19 -54.61
CA ASP A 36 31.58 28.72 -53.25
C ASP A 36 32.89 28.32 -52.54
N ASP A 37 33.38 27.09 -52.75
CA ASP A 37 34.67 26.62 -52.21
C ASP A 37 35.85 27.42 -52.80
N VAL A 38 35.77 27.74 -54.10
CA VAL A 38 36.78 28.57 -54.78
C VAL A 38 36.75 30.00 -54.22
N MET A 39 35.57 30.59 -54.10
CA MET A 39 35.42 31.95 -53.54
C MET A 39 35.88 32.01 -52.09
N TYR A 40 35.56 31.02 -51.28
CA TYR A 40 36.02 30.92 -49.89
C TYR A 40 37.55 30.84 -49.80
N TYR A 41 38.17 30.02 -50.68
CA TYR A 41 39.63 29.89 -50.74
C TYR A 41 40.30 31.26 -51.04
N LEU A 42 39.77 31.99 -52.07
CA LEU A 42 40.31 33.27 -52.47
C LEU A 42 40.18 34.33 -51.37
N ASP A 43 38.99 34.37 -50.72
CA ASP A 43 38.76 35.29 -49.63
C ASP A 43 39.74 35.02 -48.43
N LYS A 44 39.87 33.75 -48.04
CA LYS A 44 40.83 33.36 -47.00
C LYS A 44 42.29 33.76 -47.30
N LYS A 45 42.68 33.69 -48.57
CA LYS A 45 44.06 34.04 -49.02
C LYS A 45 44.16 35.49 -49.48
N LYS A 46 43.06 36.26 -49.43
CA LYS A 46 42.97 37.65 -49.88
C LYS A 46 43.51 37.84 -51.34
N ILE A 47 43.08 36.95 -52.20
CA ILE A 47 43.46 36.97 -53.64
C ILE A 47 42.31 37.58 -54.46
N GLU A 48 42.58 38.64 -55.23
CA GLU A 48 41.59 39.24 -56.10
C GLU A 48 41.64 38.60 -57.48
N CYS A 49 40.50 38.18 -57.99
CA CYS A 49 40.35 37.52 -59.27
C CYS A 49 39.06 37.95 -59.98
N ASP A 50 39.01 37.77 -61.30
CA ASP A 50 37.81 37.95 -62.11
C ASP A 50 36.76 36.84 -61.78
N THR A 51 35.71 37.18 -61.02
CA THR A 51 34.67 36.28 -60.62
C THR A 51 33.86 35.64 -61.75
N ALA A 52 33.72 36.37 -62.87
CA ALA A 52 33.04 35.84 -64.06
C ALA A 52 33.85 34.74 -64.75
N LYS A 53 35.18 34.91 -64.83
CA LYS A 53 36.11 33.91 -65.36
C LYS A 53 36.19 32.68 -64.41
N LEU A 54 36.16 32.89 -63.08
CA LEU A 54 36.12 31.81 -62.14
C LEU A 54 34.87 30.96 -62.34
N ALA A 55 33.69 31.57 -62.40
CA ALA A 55 32.43 30.83 -62.61
C ALA A 55 32.42 30.10 -63.99
N GLN A 56 33.01 30.69 -65.03
CA GLN A 56 33.17 30.01 -66.28
C GLN A 56 34.10 28.80 -66.19
N ALA A 57 35.23 28.91 -65.52
CA ALA A 57 36.20 27.83 -65.33
C ALA A 57 35.59 26.66 -64.54
N VAL A 58 34.88 26.95 -63.46
CA VAL A 58 34.24 25.93 -62.63
C VAL A 58 33.13 25.21 -63.41
N ARG A 59 32.29 25.89 -64.13
CA ARG A 59 31.26 25.26 -64.98
C ARG A 59 31.87 24.38 -66.07
N ALA A 60 32.90 24.87 -66.82
CA ALA A 60 33.56 24.08 -67.85
C ALA A 60 34.33 22.88 -67.25
N GLY A 61 34.93 23.06 -66.06
CA GLY A 61 35.66 22.07 -65.34
C GLY A 61 34.83 20.93 -64.77
N SER A 62 33.49 21.02 -64.75
CA SER A 62 32.58 19.93 -64.31
C SER A 62 32.64 18.71 -65.24
N SER A 63 33.02 18.88 -66.51
CA SER A 63 33.06 17.76 -67.46
C SER A 63 34.45 17.45 -67.99
N THR A 64 35.31 18.46 -68.13
CA THR A 64 36.67 18.33 -68.70
C THR A 64 37.65 19.21 -67.93
N LYS A 65 38.91 18.74 -67.83
CA LYS A 65 39.96 19.56 -67.22
C LYS A 65 40.01 20.92 -67.90
N THR A 66 39.78 21.99 -67.17
CA THR A 66 39.73 23.36 -67.71
C THR A 66 40.81 24.21 -67.01
N GLU A 67 41.51 24.96 -67.77
CA GLU A 67 42.54 25.91 -67.31
C GLU A 67 42.15 27.32 -67.87
N LEU A 68 42.10 28.32 -66.99
CA LEU A 68 41.75 29.68 -67.36
C LEU A 68 42.54 30.71 -66.57
N LYS A 69 43.03 31.73 -67.20
CA LYS A 69 43.69 32.89 -66.58
C LYS A 69 42.66 33.74 -65.85
N VAL A 70 42.81 33.97 -64.56
CA VAL A 70 41.82 34.67 -63.71
C VAL A 70 42.32 35.96 -63.10
N SER A 71 43.65 36.21 -63.13
CA SER A 71 44.23 37.49 -62.74
C SER A 71 45.54 37.73 -63.54
N ASP A 72 45.89 38.96 -63.74
CA ASP A 72 47.20 39.37 -64.35
C ASP A 72 48.29 39.51 -63.28
N GLU A 73 47.93 39.40 -61.97
CA GLU A 73 48.86 39.53 -60.85
C GLU A 73 49.50 38.21 -60.52
N LYS A 74 50.82 38.27 -60.21
CA LYS A 74 51.53 37.15 -59.73
C LYS A 74 51.30 37.01 -58.19
N VAL A 75 50.74 35.90 -57.79
CA VAL A 75 50.39 35.59 -56.38
C VAL A 75 51.44 34.67 -55.79
N HIS A 76 51.68 34.79 -54.48
CA HIS A 76 52.53 33.86 -53.77
C HIS A 76 51.96 32.42 -53.82
N GLN A 77 52.84 31.41 -53.90
CA GLN A 77 52.43 30.00 -53.97
C GLN A 77 52.03 29.51 -52.59
N TYR A 78 50.80 29.00 -52.44
CA TYR A 78 50.26 28.52 -51.19
C TYR A 78 50.30 26.99 -51.13
N SER A 79 50.65 26.46 -49.95
CA SER A 79 50.50 25.04 -49.63
C SER A 79 49.07 24.66 -49.33
N GLU A 80 48.78 23.37 -49.35
CA GLU A 80 47.51 22.78 -48.84
C GLU A 80 47.17 23.31 -47.46
N PHE A 81 45.95 23.56 -47.16
CA PHE A 81 45.52 23.95 -45.80
C PHE A 81 44.14 23.36 -45.43
N GLY A 82 43.91 23.20 -44.14
CA GLY A 82 42.60 22.83 -43.58
C GLY A 82 41.90 24.04 -42.96
N ASP A 83 40.61 24.14 -43.14
CA ASP A 83 39.72 25.02 -42.38
C ASP A 83 39.01 24.18 -41.30
N TYR A 84 39.35 24.44 -40.07
CA TYR A 84 38.88 23.65 -38.92
C TYR A 84 37.81 24.40 -38.16
N ARG A 85 36.64 23.76 -37.95
CA ARG A 85 35.52 24.36 -37.26
C ARG A 85 35.12 23.51 -36.07
N ILE A 86 35.20 24.10 -34.88
CA ILE A 86 34.70 23.49 -33.67
C ILE A 86 33.20 23.77 -33.60
N SER A 87 32.36 22.76 -33.36
CA SER A 87 30.91 22.91 -33.16
C SER A 87 30.61 23.82 -31.97
N ALA A 88 29.42 24.43 -31.96
CA ALA A 88 29.01 25.35 -30.88
C ALA A 88 28.98 24.70 -29.51
N ASP A 89 28.67 23.40 -29.46
CA ASP A 89 28.67 22.56 -28.25
C ASP A 89 30.06 22.00 -27.90
N CYS A 90 31.08 22.30 -28.73
CA CYS A 90 32.45 21.80 -28.60
C CYS A 90 32.56 20.27 -28.62
N MET A 91 31.58 19.54 -29.14
CA MET A 91 31.58 18.06 -29.14
C MET A 91 32.18 17.47 -30.42
N LYS A 92 32.44 18.25 -31.46
CA LYS A 92 33.08 17.78 -32.69
C LYS A 92 33.94 18.86 -33.33
N VAL A 93 34.94 18.43 -34.08
CA VAL A 93 35.70 19.27 -34.97
C VAL A 93 35.49 18.77 -36.38
N GLU A 94 35.03 19.65 -37.25
CA GLU A 94 34.91 19.42 -38.70
C GLU A 94 36.07 20.11 -39.40
N ALA A 95 36.71 19.44 -40.36
CA ALA A 95 37.76 19.99 -41.20
C ALA A 95 37.36 19.92 -42.66
N VAL A 96 37.59 20.99 -43.40
CA VAL A 96 37.49 21.05 -44.87
C VAL A 96 38.89 21.34 -45.39
N PHE A 97 39.38 20.49 -46.29
CA PHE A 97 40.72 20.68 -46.89
C PHE A 97 40.65 21.33 -48.24
N TYR A 98 41.61 22.20 -48.52
CA TYR A 98 41.70 22.94 -49.75
C TYR A 98 43.06 22.66 -50.43
N PRO A 99 43.04 22.46 -51.76
CA PRO A 99 44.23 22.02 -52.49
C PRO A 99 45.37 23.04 -52.46
N PRO A 100 46.64 22.58 -52.55
CA PRO A 100 47.77 23.49 -52.75
C PRO A 100 47.77 24.11 -54.14
N PHE A 101 48.50 25.18 -54.32
CA PHE A 101 48.87 25.65 -55.66
C PHE A 101 49.70 24.57 -56.35
N VAL A 102 49.78 24.63 -57.70
CA VAL A 102 50.63 23.73 -58.47
C VAL A 102 52.08 23.86 -57.97
N GLY A 103 52.64 22.72 -57.47
CA GLY A 103 53.98 22.70 -56.85
C GLY A 103 54.04 23.15 -55.39
N GLY A 104 52.89 23.43 -54.76
CA GLY A 104 52.80 23.73 -53.34
C GLY A 104 52.90 22.45 -52.46
N GLY A 105 53.30 22.62 -51.21
CA GLY A 105 53.43 21.52 -50.26
C GLY A 105 52.05 20.96 -49.87
N VAL A 106 51.99 19.66 -49.53
CA VAL A 106 50.79 18.98 -49.04
C VAL A 106 50.87 18.82 -47.53
N LEU A 107 49.74 18.85 -46.83
CA LEU A 107 49.64 18.68 -45.38
C LEU A 107 50.02 17.25 -44.97
N THR A 108 50.73 17.14 -43.83
CA THR A 108 51.03 15.89 -43.14
C THR A 108 50.12 15.70 -41.92
N SER A 109 49.98 14.46 -41.44
CA SER A 109 49.19 14.18 -40.23
C SER A 109 49.70 14.96 -39.01
N GLY A 110 51.01 15.11 -38.88
CA GLY A 110 51.63 15.89 -37.80
C GLY A 110 51.27 17.39 -37.85
N GLU A 111 51.12 17.99 -39.05
CA GLU A 111 50.71 19.38 -39.21
C GLU A 111 49.21 19.55 -38.86
N ILE A 112 48.35 18.66 -39.33
CA ILE A 112 46.92 18.66 -38.96
C ILE A 112 46.75 18.57 -37.43
N ILE A 113 47.50 17.66 -36.75
CA ILE A 113 47.44 17.52 -35.31
C ILE A 113 47.95 18.79 -34.59
N LYS A 114 49.00 19.43 -35.09
CA LYS A 114 49.48 20.71 -34.56
C LYS A 114 48.44 21.82 -34.73
N ASP A 115 47.77 21.92 -35.88
CA ASP A 115 46.70 22.89 -36.11
C ASP A 115 45.57 22.71 -35.15
N LEU A 116 45.15 21.44 -34.90
CA LEU A 116 44.13 21.10 -33.90
C LEU A 116 44.56 21.51 -32.50
N GLN A 117 45.86 21.27 -32.14
CA GLN A 117 46.39 21.69 -30.85
C GLN A 117 46.44 23.20 -30.68
N TYR A 118 46.78 23.97 -31.75
CA TYR A 118 46.70 25.44 -31.74
C TYR A 118 45.25 25.95 -31.52
N LEU A 119 44.24 25.22 -32.02
CA LEU A 119 42.82 25.50 -31.77
C LEU A 119 42.38 25.09 -30.38
N GLY A 120 43.25 24.46 -29.57
CA GLY A 120 42.98 24.03 -28.23
C GLY A 120 42.35 22.65 -28.14
N VAL A 121 42.27 21.87 -29.22
CA VAL A 121 41.72 20.51 -29.25
C VAL A 121 42.66 19.57 -28.49
N LYS A 122 42.14 18.90 -27.45
CA LYS A 122 42.94 18.05 -26.56
C LYS A 122 42.41 16.63 -26.43
N HIS A 123 41.13 16.41 -26.85
CA HIS A 123 40.47 15.15 -26.69
C HIS A 123 39.75 14.72 -27.96
N GLY A 124 39.68 13.43 -28.22
CA GLY A 124 38.86 12.81 -29.26
C GLY A 124 39.40 12.96 -30.67
N ILE A 125 40.68 13.33 -30.89
CA ILE A 125 41.30 13.39 -32.23
C ILE A 125 41.36 11.96 -32.77
N ASP A 126 40.79 11.78 -33.99
CA ASP A 126 40.78 10.50 -34.67
C ASP A 126 41.90 10.43 -35.74
N ASN A 127 43.01 9.81 -35.31
CA ASN A 127 44.16 9.65 -36.20
C ASN A 127 43.87 8.74 -37.40
N GLN A 128 42.93 7.78 -37.29
CA GLN A 128 42.59 6.89 -38.41
C GLN A 128 41.86 7.67 -39.50
N ILE A 129 40.93 8.51 -39.11
CA ILE A 129 40.21 9.39 -40.07
C ILE A 129 41.22 10.35 -40.72
N ILE A 130 42.17 10.96 -39.98
CA ILE A 130 43.20 11.82 -40.51
C ILE A 130 44.04 11.08 -41.56
N GLU A 131 44.47 9.87 -41.28
CA GLU A 131 45.25 9.05 -42.23
C GLU A 131 44.43 8.66 -43.46
N GLN A 132 43.15 8.33 -43.32
CA GLN A 132 42.26 8.08 -44.43
C GLN A 132 42.10 9.31 -45.35
N ILE A 133 41.91 10.51 -44.78
CA ILE A 133 41.83 11.75 -45.52
C ILE A 133 43.12 12.00 -46.30
N LEU A 134 44.27 11.76 -45.70
CA LEU A 134 45.56 11.99 -46.36
C LEU A 134 45.82 10.97 -47.47
N SER A 135 45.29 9.75 -47.37
CA SER A 135 45.42 8.73 -48.43
C SER A 135 44.45 8.94 -49.59
N HIS A 136 43.25 9.48 -49.33
CA HIS A 136 42.22 9.73 -50.31
C HIS A 136 41.70 11.16 -50.13
N ARG A 137 42.45 12.13 -50.60
CA ARG A 137 42.13 13.54 -50.43
C ARG A 137 40.92 13.95 -51.26
N GLU A 138 39.80 14.17 -50.60
CA GLU A 138 38.59 14.75 -51.21
C GLU A 138 38.47 16.21 -50.76
N TYR A 139 38.85 17.14 -51.64
CA TYR A 139 38.85 18.55 -51.31
C TYR A 139 37.42 19.13 -51.32
N GLY A 140 37.17 20.07 -50.41
CA GLY A 140 35.86 20.69 -50.21
C GLY A 140 34.85 19.80 -49.46
N GLU A 141 35.23 18.58 -49.04
CA GLU A 141 34.39 17.73 -48.21
C GLU A 141 34.67 17.99 -46.73
N ALA A 142 33.60 17.93 -45.90
CA ALA A 142 33.70 18.14 -44.46
C ALA A 142 33.91 16.80 -43.73
N TYR A 143 35.02 16.68 -43.03
CA TYR A 143 35.38 15.49 -42.25
C TYR A 143 35.29 15.76 -40.73
N LYS A 144 34.73 14.84 -39.99
CA LYS A 144 34.76 14.88 -38.52
C LYS A 144 36.08 14.30 -38.05
N ILE A 145 37.01 15.12 -37.69
CA ILE A 145 38.38 14.71 -37.32
C ILE A 145 38.63 14.62 -35.80
N ALA A 146 37.74 15.17 -35.00
CA ALA A 146 37.74 14.97 -33.56
C ALA A 146 36.29 14.92 -33.04
N VAL A 147 36.06 14.05 -32.05
CA VAL A 147 34.74 13.87 -31.41
C VAL A 147 34.92 13.76 -29.92
N GLY A 148 34.20 14.56 -29.16
CA GLY A 148 34.14 14.49 -27.71
C GLY A 148 33.41 13.23 -27.22
N THR A 149 33.62 12.85 -25.99
CA THR A 149 32.88 11.79 -25.33
C THR A 149 31.58 12.37 -24.77
N GLN A 150 30.43 11.84 -25.21
CA GLN A 150 29.13 12.27 -24.70
C GLN A 150 28.94 11.89 -23.23
N PRO A 151 28.33 12.74 -22.40
CA PRO A 151 27.96 12.37 -21.06
C PRO A 151 26.91 11.25 -21.08
N ARG A 152 26.98 10.35 -20.09
CA ARG A 152 25.92 9.37 -19.85
C ARG A 152 24.89 10.00 -18.91
N ASP A 153 23.69 10.22 -19.40
CA ASP A 153 22.61 10.74 -18.57
C ASP A 153 22.21 9.75 -17.49
N GLY A 154 21.94 10.28 -16.31
CA GLY A 154 21.40 9.54 -15.20
C GLY A 154 19.89 9.46 -15.19
N SER A 155 19.33 8.80 -14.18
CA SER A 155 17.89 8.68 -13.93
C SER A 155 17.48 9.36 -12.63
N ASP A 156 16.27 9.94 -12.64
CA ASP A 156 15.70 10.58 -11.46
C ASP A 156 15.41 9.55 -10.36
N GLY A 157 15.63 9.92 -9.11
CA GLY A 157 15.16 9.13 -7.98
C GLY A 157 13.63 9.20 -7.85
N TYR A 158 13.02 8.13 -7.36
CA TYR A 158 11.58 8.07 -7.11
C TYR A 158 11.24 7.17 -5.93
N ILE A 159 10.04 7.37 -5.36
CA ILE A 159 9.49 6.53 -4.30
C ILE A 159 8.43 5.62 -4.91
N GLU A 160 8.57 4.33 -4.68
CA GLU A 160 7.57 3.31 -4.98
C GLU A 160 6.75 3.05 -3.72
N TYR A 161 5.48 3.43 -3.73
CA TYR A 161 4.55 3.14 -2.64
C TYR A 161 4.00 1.72 -2.78
N LYS A 162 4.03 0.95 -1.68
CA LYS A 162 3.49 -0.43 -1.63
C LYS A 162 2.03 -0.49 -1.19
N PHE A 163 1.36 0.66 -1.17
CA PHE A 163 -0.05 0.81 -0.83
C PHE A 163 -0.75 1.72 -1.86
N ASN A 164 -2.08 1.70 -1.85
CA ASN A 164 -2.86 2.53 -2.76
C ASN A 164 -2.84 4.00 -2.29
N THR A 165 -2.24 4.87 -3.06
CA THR A 165 -2.15 6.31 -2.77
C THR A 165 -3.42 7.10 -3.14
N GLU A 166 -4.32 6.51 -3.96
CA GLU A 166 -5.59 7.10 -4.40
C GLU A 166 -6.77 6.25 -3.91
N LEU A 167 -7.07 6.32 -2.60
CA LEU A 167 -8.24 5.68 -2.04
C LEU A 167 -9.50 6.44 -2.50
N LYS A 168 -10.16 5.92 -3.53
CA LYS A 168 -11.50 6.36 -3.93
C LYS A 168 -12.47 5.26 -3.51
N PRO A 169 -13.45 5.57 -2.61
CA PRO A 169 -14.48 4.61 -2.25
C PRO A 169 -15.21 4.15 -3.51
N ARG A 170 -15.02 2.90 -3.88
CA ARG A 170 -15.76 2.28 -4.98
C ARG A 170 -16.50 1.08 -4.39
N PRO A 171 -17.83 1.13 -4.34
CA PRO A 171 -18.62 0.00 -3.90
C PRO A 171 -18.43 -1.16 -4.90
N LYS A 172 -18.37 -2.38 -4.37
CA LYS A 172 -18.22 -3.58 -5.18
C LYS A 172 -19.53 -3.87 -5.91
N MET A 173 -19.46 -4.01 -7.21
CA MET A 173 -20.59 -4.44 -8.02
C MET A 173 -20.63 -5.97 -8.04
N ASN A 174 -21.74 -6.54 -7.62
CA ASN A 174 -21.99 -7.98 -7.66
C ASN A 174 -22.29 -8.45 -9.08
N ASP A 175 -22.16 -9.75 -9.34
CA ASP A 175 -22.42 -10.35 -10.65
C ASP A 175 -23.89 -10.21 -11.11
N ASP A 176 -24.81 -9.93 -10.19
CA ASP A 176 -26.24 -9.66 -10.44
C ASP A 176 -26.58 -8.20 -10.74
N GLY A 177 -25.56 -7.31 -10.79
CA GLY A 177 -25.71 -5.87 -11.04
C GLY A 177 -26.11 -5.05 -9.81
N THR A 178 -26.22 -5.66 -8.62
CA THR A 178 -26.43 -4.94 -7.36
C THR A 178 -25.11 -4.37 -6.85
N VAL A 179 -25.19 -3.28 -6.07
CA VAL A 179 -24.02 -2.60 -5.50
C VAL A 179 -23.94 -2.92 -4.02
N ASP A 180 -22.83 -3.51 -3.59
CA ASP A 180 -22.54 -3.77 -2.19
C ASP A 180 -21.84 -2.56 -1.56
N PHE A 181 -22.58 -1.83 -0.70
CA PHE A 181 -22.05 -0.70 0.06
C PHE A 181 -21.41 -1.10 1.40
N HIS A 182 -21.46 -2.38 1.77
CA HIS A 182 -20.85 -2.87 3.01
C HIS A 182 -19.36 -3.15 2.83
N THR A 183 -18.93 -3.56 1.63
CA THR A 183 -17.53 -3.92 1.35
C THR A 183 -16.87 -2.80 0.53
N LEU A 184 -16.27 -1.84 1.22
CA LEU A 184 -15.48 -0.76 0.60
C LEU A 184 -14.00 -0.94 0.98
N GLU A 185 -13.11 -1.11 -0.01
CA GLU A 185 -11.67 -1.17 0.21
C GLU A 185 -11.10 0.25 0.42
N ASN A 186 -11.45 0.87 1.55
CA ASN A 186 -11.11 2.27 1.85
C ASN A 186 -9.88 2.42 2.75
N ILE A 187 -9.28 1.33 3.21
CA ILE A 187 -8.24 1.34 4.22
C ILE A 187 -7.05 0.51 3.72
N ASN A 188 -5.89 1.13 3.66
CA ASN A 188 -4.64 0.42 3.41
C ASN A 188 -4.12 -0.20 4.71
N HIS A 189 -4.45 -1.44 4.99
CA HIS A 189 -3.94 -2.16 6.14
C HIS A 189 -2.44 -2.42 6.01
N VAL A 190 -1.74 -2.33 7.13
CA VAL A 190 -0.30 -2.59 7.25
C VAL A 190 -0.02 -3.23 8.59
N ASN A 191 0.82 -4.27 8.59
CA ASN A 191 1.29 -4.93 9.80
C ASN A 191 2.61 -4.36 10.27
N LYS A 192 2.92 -4.55 11.55
CA LYS A 192 4.23 -4.22 12.08
C LYS A 192 5.33 -4.98 11.33
N GLY A 193 6.29 -4.25 10.77
CA GLY A 193 7.40 -4.79 10.00
C GLY A 193 7.19 -4.76 8.47
N ASP A 194 5.99 -4.46 7.99
CA ASP A 194 5.73 -4.37 6.56
C ASP A 194 6.44 -3.18 5.93
N VAL A 195 7.00 -3.38 4.72
CA VAL A 195 7.59 -2.32 3.91
C VAL A 195 6.47 -1.54 3.22
N VAL A 196 6.34 -0.27 3.55
CA VAL A 196 5.29 0.62 3.01
C VAL A 196 5.74 1.42 1.80
N ALA A 197 7.05 1.68 1.66
CA ALA A 197 7.59 2.37 0.50
C ALA A 197 9.06 2.00 0.27
N VAL A 198 9.48 2.03 -1.00
CA VAL A 198 10.87 1.78 -1.43
C VAL A 198 11.39 3.02 -2.17
N LEU A 199 12.57 3.50 -1.77
CA LEU A 199 13.27 4.60 -2.42
C LEU A 199 14.24 4.04 -3.45
N HIS A 200 13.99 4.34 -4.71
CA HIS A 200 14.94 4.16 -5.79
C HIS A 200 15.80 5.42 -5.91
N LYS A 201 17.09 5.28 -5.52
CA LYS A 201 18.05 6.41 -5.55
C LYS A 201 18.30 6.85 -6.98
N GLU A 202 18.58 8.12 -7.15
CA GLU A 202 18.97 8.66 -8.44
C GLU A 202 20.32 8.08 -8.92
N ASP A 203 20.45 7.84 -10.22
CA ASP A 203 21.73 7.67 -10.89
C ASP A 203 22.19 9.04 -11.40
N ARG A 204 23.34 9.51 -10.99
CA ARG A 204 23.85 10.82 -11.39
C ARG A 204 24.41 10.84 -12.81
N GLY A 205 24.56 9.66 -13.43
CA GLY A 205 25.23 9.53 -14.70
C GLY A 205 26.74 9.78 -14.62
N ASP A 206 27.39 9.83 -15.78
CA ASP A 206 28.83 10.04 -15.88
C ASP A 206 29.11 11.27 -16.78
N ASP A 207 30.14 12.02 -16.41
CA ASP A 207 30.54 13.17 -17.21
C ASP A 207 31.11 12.78 -18.56
N GLY A 208 30.80 13.55 -19.57
CA GLY A 208 31.47 13.57 -20.85
C GLY A 208 32.71 14.47 -20.85
N ILE A 209 33.41 14.47 -21.99
CA ILE A 209 34.57 15.33 -22.23
C ILE A 209 34.43 15.93 -23.62
N ASP A 210 34.48 17.27 -23.74
CA ASP A 210 34.45 17.93 -25.04
C ASP A 210 35.84 17.86 -25.77
N VAL A 211 35.87 18.27 -27.03
CA VAL A 211 37.11 18.22 -27.80
C VAL A 211 38.21 19.16 -27.26
N LEU A 212 37.86 20.14 -26.44
CA LEU A 212 38.82 21.03 -25.77
C LEU A 212 39.33 20.43 -24.43
N GLY A 213 38.87 19.24 -24.07
CA GLY A 213 39.24 18.56 -22.82
C GLY A 213 38.48 19.07 -21.59
N ARG A 214 37.38 19.79 -21.77
CA ARG A 214 36.54 20.29 -20.68
C ARG A 214 35.48 19.25 -20.34
N ARG A 215 35.15 19.18 -19.06
CA ARG A 215 34.11 18.31 -18.53
C ARG A 215 32.72 18.77 -18.99
N VAL A 216 31.94 17.87 -19.55
CA VAL A 216 30.54 18.08 -19.95
C VAL A 216 29.65 17.32 -18.97
N PRO A 217 28.96 17.99 -18.04
CA PRO A 217 28.14 17.31 -17.06
C PRO A 217 26.89 16.70 -17.70
N PRO A 218 26.39 15.56 -17.21
CA PRO A 218 25.12 14.99 -17.62
C PRO A 218 23.95 15.86 -17.18
N ARG A 219 22.74 15.50 -17.61
CA ARG A 219 21.51 16.14 -17.16
C ARG A 219 21.40 16.08 -15.63
N LYS A 220 20.98 17.19 -15.00
CA LYS A 220 20.67 17.21 -13.57
C LYS A 220 19.51 16.28 -13.28
N VAL A 221 19.71 15.36 -12.36
CA VAL A 221 18.70 14.41 -11.91
C VAL A 221 18.05 14.89 -10.62
N LYS A 222 16.79 14.46 -10.42
CA LYS A 222 16.00 14.80 -9.23
C LYS A 222 16.41 13.89 -8.08
N HIS A 223 16.87 14.49 -6.99
CA HIS A 223 17.10 13.79 -5.73
C HIS A 223 15.80 13.73 -4.93
N VAL A 224 15.45 12.54 -4.44
CA VAL A 224 14.23 12.29 -3.67
C VAL A 224 14.58 11.66 -2.33
N ILE A 225 13.87 12.06 -1.29
CA ILE A 225 14.01 11.52 0.08
C ILE A 225 12.64 11.16 0.62
N PHE A 226 12.58 10.19 1.52
CA PHE A 226 11.36 9.88 2.25
C PHE A 226 10.91 11.07 3.10
N ARG A 227 9.61 11.35 3.05
CA ARG A 227 8.92 12.22 3.99
C ARG A 227 7.93 11.36 4.76
N TYR A 228 8.13 11.18 6.05
CA TYR A 228 7.29 10.31 6.86
C TYR A 228 7.07 10.85 8.26
N GLY A 229 6.05 10.34 8.94
CA GLY A 229 5.65 10.73 10.29
C GLY A 229 5.96 9.67 11.34
N ARG A 230 5.06 9.55 12.32
CA ARG A 230 5.20 8.61 13.43
C ARG A 230 4.99 7.17 12.97
N ASN A 231 5.47 6.20 13.75
CA ASN A 231 5.29 4.76 13.57
C ASN A 231 5.92 4.19 12.30
N LEU A 232 6.91 4.88 11.75
CA LEU A 232 7.70 4.45 10.60
C LEU A 232 9.18 4.50 10.93
N SER A 233 9.94 3.55 10.42
CA SER A 233 11.41 3.52 10.49
C SER A 233 11.99 3.24 9.12
N GLN A 234 13.14 3.84 8.88
CA GLN A 234 13.90 3.62 7.66
C GLN A 234 14.89 2.48 7.87
N SER A 235 15.13 1.67 6.84
CA SER A 235 16.17 0.64 6.83
C SER A 235 17.57 1.22 7.01
N GLU A 236 18.57 0.41 7.35
CA GLU A 236 19.94 0.85 7.57
C GLU A 236 20.58 1.50 6.31
N ASP A 237 20.23 0.99 5.12
CA ASP A 237 20.70 1.53 3.83
C ASP A 237 19.85 2.73 3.35
N GLY A 238 18.77 3.05 4.05
CA GLY A 238 17.88 4.17 3.77
C GLY A 238 17.00 3.98 2.53
N THR A 239 16.86 2.75 2.02
CA THR A 239 16.10 2.47 0.79
C THR A 239 14.68 1.99 1.05
N GLU A 240 14.37 1.50 2.24
CA GLU A 240 13.04 1.01 2.60
C GLU A 240 12.46 1.77 3.78
N LEU A 241 11.16 1.97 3.76
CA LEU A 241 10.41 2.54 4.87
C LEU A 241 9.45 1.49 5.42
N MET A 242 9.62 1.12 6.71
CA MET A 242 8.90 0.04 7.37
C MET A 242 7.98 0.56 8.46
N SER A 243 6.83 -0.11 8.64
CA SER A 243 5.90 0.18 9.72
C SER A 243 6.39 -0.39 11.05
N GLN A 244 6.31 0.41 12.13
CA GLN A 244 6.62 -0.02 13.50
C GLN A 244 5.41 -0.59 14.25
N VAL A 245 4.21 -0.38 13.73
CA VAL A 245 2.93 -0.81 14.34
C VAL A 245 2.01 -1.40 13.28
N SER A 246 1.08 -2.25 13.70
CA SER A 246 -0.06 -2.63 12.85
C SER A 246 -1.09 -1.50 12.85
N GLY A 247 -1.76 -1.28 11.70
CA GLY A 247 -2.73 -0.20 11.55
C GLY A 247 -3.04 0.10 10.10
N HIS A 248 -3.17 1.38 9.75
CA HIS A 248 -3.38 1.81 8.36
C HIS A 248 -2.34 2.85 7.95
N VAL A 249 -1.94 2.77 6.66
CA VAL A 249 -1.01 3.72 6.05
C VAL A 249 -1.77 4.70 5.17
N ILE A 250 -1.40 5.97 5.27
CA ILE A 250 -1.92 7.07 4.45
C ILE A 250 -0.78 7.93 3.91
N LEU A 251 -1.02 8.51 2.73
CA LEU A 251 -0.18 9.54 2.14
C LEU A 251 -0.92 10.88 2.21
N GLU A 252 -0.42 11.81 2.98
CA GLU A 252 -0.99 13.14 3.11
C GLU A 252 0.09 14.20 2.94
N ASN A 253 -0.11 15.14 2.00
CA ASN A 253 0.86 16.21 1.69
C ASN A 253 2.27 15.67 1.42
N ASP A 254 2.39 14.63 0.60
CA ASP A 254 3.65 13.92 0.28
C ASP A 254 4.36 13.31 1.51
N LYS A 255 3.63 13.08 2.59
CA LYS A 255 4.16 12.51 3.82
C LYS A 255 3.42 11.23 4.18
N ILE A 256 4.19 10.17 4.44
CA ILE A 256 3.64 8.85 4.78
C ILE A 256 3.41 8.81 6.30
N PHE A 257 2.23 8.35 6.71
CA PHE A 257 1.89 8.13 8.11
C PHE A 257 1.34 6.72 8.29
N VAL A 258 1.63 6.12 9.46
CA VAL A 258 0.94 4.91 9.92
C VAL A 258 0.27 5.23 11.24
N SER A 259 -1.02 4.91 11.32
CA SER A 259 -1.82 5.08 12.53
C SER A 259 -2.44 3.75 12.94
N ASN A 260 -2.42 3.48 14.25
CA ASN A 260 -3.16 2.37 14.86
C ASN A 260 -4.57 2.80 15.28
N VAL A 261 -4.96 4.04 15.07
CA VAL A 261 -6.30 4.58 15.34
C VAL A 261 -6.94 4.99 14.03
N LEU A 262 -8.08 4.37 13.71
CA LEU A 262 -8.89 4.74 12.55
C LEU A 262 -9.95 5.77 12.96
N GLU A 263 -9.84 6.99 12.44
CA GLU A 263 -10.82 8.05 12.67
C GLU A 263 -11.81 8.16 11.52
N LEU A 264 -13.11 8.10 11.82
CA LEU A 264 -14.20 8.21 10.86
C LEU A 264 -15.18 9.30 11.28
N VAL A 265 -15.81 9.94 10.30
CA VAL A 265 -16.89 10.91 10.61
C VAL A 265 -18.15 10.17 11.01
N ASN A 266 -18.66 9.28 10.16
CA ASN A 266 -19.79 8.38 10.41
C ASN A 266 -19.48 6.99 9.87
N VAL A 267 -20.30 6.00 10.24
CA VAL A 267 -20.33 4.69 9.58
C VAL A 267 -21.70 4.57 8.88
N ASP A 268 -21.67 4.66 7.56
CA ASP A 268 -22.83 4.73 6.68
C ASP A 268 -22.51 4.16 5.28
N ASN A 269 -23.37 4.38 4.31
CA ASN A 269 -23.19 3.92 2.93
C ASN A 269 -21.89 4.43 2.25
N SER A 270 -21.28 5.49 2.77
CA SER A 270 -20.05 6.05 2.21
C SER A 270 -18.77 5.42 2.79
N THR A 271 -18.87 4.83 3.98
CA THR A 271 -17.75 4.19 4.68
C THR A 271 -17.83 2.67 4.64
N GLY A 272 -19.04 2.09 4.50
CA GLY A 272 -19.28 0.65 4.56
C GLY A 272 -19.07 0.06 5.95
N ASP A 273 -18.96 -1.26 6.02
CA ASP A 273 -18.60 -2.00 7.22
C ASP A 273 -17.12 -1.80 7.53
N ILE A 274 -16.80 -1.69 8.81
CA ILE A 274 -15.44 -1.48 9.30
C ILE A 274 -14.97 -2.74 10.00
N ASP A 275 -13.83 -3.27 9.56
CA ASP A 275 -13.07 -4.31 10.25
C ASP A 275 -11.61 -3.83 10.36
N TYR A 276 -11.15 -3.53 11.58
CA TYR A 276 -9.90 -2.83 11.78
C TYR A 276 -9.02 -3.43 12.89
N GLU A 277 -7.72 -3.58 12.59
CA GLU A 277 -6.70 -3.97 13.55
C GLU A 277 -6.14 -2.77 14.29
N GLY A 278 -6.74 -2.41 15.42
CA GLY A 278 -6.40 -1.25 16.24
C GLY A 278 -7.64 -0.63 16.86
N ASP A 279 -7.55 0.66 17.19
CA ASP A 279 -8.64 1.43 17.78
C ASP A 279 -9.46 2.15 16.71
N VAL A 280 -10.77 2.27 16.94
CA VAL A 280 -11.69 2.96 16.03
C VAL A 280 -12.38 4.12 16.75
N VAL A 281 -12.32 5.31 16.15
CA VAL A 281 -12.99 6.50 16.65
C VAL A 281 -13.98 7.01 15.61
N VAL A 282 -15.28 6.94 15.91
CA VAL A 282 -16.36 7.49 15.09
C VAL A 282 -16.83 8.80 15.72
N LYS A 283 -16.58 9.94 15.05
CA LYS A 283 -16.92 11.30 15.53
C LYS A 283 -18.43 11.57 15.50
N GLY A 284 -19.15 10.89 14.63
CA GLY A 284 -20.60 10.98 14.48
C GLY A 284 -21.31 9.69 14.83
N ASN A 285 -22.24 9.25 13.97
CA ASN A 285 -23.15 8.12 14.19
C ASN A 285 -22.69 6.85 13.49
N VAL A 286 -23.16 5.70 14.01
CA VAL A 286 -23.13 4.41 13.31
C VAL A 286 -24.55 4.09 12.91
N LEU A 287 -24.85 4.09 11.60
CA LEU A 287 -26.18 3.90 11.08
C LEU A 287 -26.60 2.43 11.10
N ALA A 288 -27.92 2.24 10.98
CA ALA A 288 -28.54 0.95 11.08
C ALA A 288 -28.10 -0.03 9.98
N GLY A 289 -27.79 -1.27 10.39
CA GLY A 289 -27.38 -2.35 9.49
C GLY A 289 -25.87 -2.46 9.29
N PHE A 290 -25.11 -1.43 9.63
CA PHE A 290 -23.65 -1.46 9.49
C PHE A 290 -22.96 -2.17 10.66
N THR A 291 -21.75 -2.65 10.37
CA THR A 291 -20.90 -3.35 11.33
C THR A 291 -19.60 -2.59 11.56
N VAL A 292 -19.23 -2.41 12.83
CA VAL A 292 -17.91 -1.88 13.23
C VAL A 292 -17.22 -2.93 14.09
N LYS A 293 -16.08 -3.44 13.63
CA LYS A 293 -15.22 -4.35 14.37
C LYS A 293 -13.85 -3.73 14.57
N ALA A 294 -13.32 -3.85 15.79
CA ALA A 294 -11.96 -3.43 16.13
C ALA A 294 -11.31 -4.46 17.04
N THR A 295 -10.01 -4.68 16.89
CA THR A 295 -9.26 -5.51 17.84
C THR A 295 -8.95 -4.75 19.14
N GLY A 296 -8.85 -3.42 19.08
CA GLY A 296 -8.66 -2.50 20.19
C GLY A 296 -9.97 -1.92 20.73
N ASP A 297 -9.91 -0.65 21.12
CA ASP A 297 -11.04 0.09 21.68
C ASP A 297 -11.90 0.74 20.57
N ILE A 298 -13.20 0.90 20.86
CA ILE A 298 -14.12 1.64 19.98
C ILE A 298 -14.70 2.82 20.74
N THR A 299 -14.59 4.02 20.17
CA THR A 299 -15.25 5.23 20.67
C THR A 299 -16.21 5.79 19.63
N VAL A 300 -17.51 5.94 19.99
CA VAL A 300 -18.51 6.58 19.14
C VAL A 300 -19.05 7.83 19.84
N SER A 301 -18.85 8.98 19.22
CA SER A 301 -19.29 10.26 19.80
C SER A 301 -20.78 10.54 19.59
N GLY A 302 -21.37 9.94 18.56
CA GLY A 302 -22.79 10.05 18.23
C GLY A 302 -23.65 8.91 18.80
N ILE A 303 -24.69 8.53 18.05
CA ILE A 303 -25.63 7.46 18.38
C ILE A 303 -25.33 6.23 17.52
N VAL A 304 -25.48 5.05 18.11
CA VAL A 304 -25.48 3.78 17.40
C VAL A 304 -26.93 3.35 17.15
N GLU A 305 -27.32 3.29 15.87
CA GLU A 305 -28.67 3.01 15.44
C GLU A 305 -28.76 1.58 14.90
N GLY A 306 -29.30 0.61 15.64
CA GLY A 306 -29.56 -0.74 15.14
C GLY A 306 -28.39 -1.41 14.41
N ALA A 307 -27.17 -1.14 14.83
CA ALA A 307 -25.91 -1.56 14.22
C ALA A 307 -25.21 -2.66 15.04
N THR A 308 -24.20 -3.29 14.45
CA THR A 308 -23.33 -4.24 15.13
C THR A 308 -21.99 -3.59 15.47
N VAL A 309 -21.61 -3.56 16.77
CA VAL A 309 -20.34 -2.98 17.25
C VAL A 309 -19.60 -4.02 18.08
N ILE A 310 -18.39 -4.40 17.66
CA ILE A 310 -17.60 -5.44 18.32
C ILE A 310 -16.18 -4.91 18.55
N ALA A 311 -15.76 -4.84 19.82
CA ALA A 311 -14.41 -4.46 20.22
C ALA A 311 -13.72 -5.57 20.97
N GLY A 312 -12.43 -5.79 20.73
CA GLY A 312 -11.58 -6.63 21.57
C GLY A 312 -11.28 -5.99 22.92
N GLY A 313 -11.20 -4.66 22.97
CA GLY A 313 -11.02 -3.81 24.14
C GLY A 313 -12.33 -3.25 24.71
N ASN A 314 -12.31 -1.95 25.06
CA ASN A 314 -13.44 -1.24 25.63
C ASN A 314 -14.30 -0.58 24.55
N ILE A 315 -15.56 -0.30 24.89
CA ILE A 315 -16.44 0.49 24.02
C ILE A 315 -16.97 1.70 24.80
N THR A 316 -16.83 2.88 24.22
CA THR A 316 -17.36 4.13 24.77
C THR A 316 -18.33 4.77 23.80
N PHE A 317 -19.59 4.94 24.23
CA PHE A 317 -20.60 5.69 23.52
C PHE A 317 -20.86 7.01 24.27
N ASN A 318 -20.39 8.12 23.73
CA ASN A 318 -20.57 9.44 24.35
C ASN A 318 -22.05 9.88 24.40
N ARG A 319 -22.87 9.36 23.48
CA ARG A 319 -24.33 9.46 23.54
C ARG A 319 -24.95 8.12 23.96
N GLY A 320 -25.34 7.27 23.06
CA GLY A 320 -25.96 6.02 23.45
C GLY A 320 -26.32 5.11 22.30
N ILE A 321 -27.07 4.05 22.64
CA ILE A 321 -27.50 3.01 21.71
C ILE A 321 -28.99 3.11 21.53
N GLN A 322 -29.47 3.35 20.32
CA GLN A 322 -30.85 3.20 19.88
C GLN A 322 -30.96 1.91 19.08
N GLY A 323 -31.23 0.81 19.77
CA GLY A 323 -31.00 -0.53 19.25
C GLY A 323 -31.98 -1.00 18.17
N MET A 324 -33.18 -0.41 18.07
CA MET A 324 -34.22 -0.81 17.10
C MET A 324 -34.50 -2.32 17.11
N THR A 325 -34.35 -2.99 18.25
CA THR A 325 -34.49 -4.44 18.49
C THR A 325 -33.49 -5.34 17.74
N ARG A 326 -32.45 -4.76 17.12
CA ARG A 326 -31.45 -5.49 16.31
C ARG A 326 -30.00 -5.11 16.62
N ALA A 327 -29.75 -4.09 17.45
CA ALA A 327 -28.38 -3.71 17.78
C ALA A 327 -27.66 -4.82 18.57
N VAL A 328 -26.46 -5.16 18.13
CA VAL A 328 -25.58 -6.11 18.78
C VAL A 328 -24.28 -5.42 19.16
N VAL A 329 -23.99 -5.32 20.47
CA VAL A 329 -22.78 -4.68 20.97
C VAL A 329 -22.00 -5.67 21.82
N LYS A 330 -20.71 -5.89 21.51
CA LYS A 330 -19.84 -6.80 22.24
C LYS A 330 -18.50 -6.13 22.52
N ALA A 331 -18.12 -6.05 23.79
CA ALA A 331 -16.81 -5.60 24.23
C ALA A 331 -16.06 -6.72 24.94
N GLY A 332 -14.78 -6.90 24.66
CA GLY A 332 -13.90 -7.74 25.47
C GLY A 332 -13.63 -7.15 26.85
N GLY A 333 -13.58 -5.82 26.94
CA GLY A 333 -13.45 -5.02 28.15
C GLY A 333 -14.77 -4.46 28.67
N ASN A 334 -14.79 -3.17 28.97
CA ASN A 334 -15.93 -2.45 29.55
C ASN A 334 -16.77 -1.73 28.48
N ILE A 335 -18.04 -1.46 28.81
CA ILE A 335 -18.92 -0.63 27.99
C ILE A 335 -19.38 0.55 28.81
N VAL A 336 -19.22 1.77 28.28
CA VAL A 336 -19.76 3.01 28.83
C VAL A 336 -20.72 3.63 27.83
N SER A 337 -21.93 3.98 28.28
CA SER A 337 -22.99 4.57 27.44
C SER A 337 -23.85 5.53 28.25
N LYS A 338 -24.44 6.57 27.65
CA LYS A 338 -25.47 7.35 28.33
C LYS A 338 -26.80 6.59 28.42
N PHE A 339 -27.22 5.98 27.32
CA PHE A 339 -28.44 5.16 27.32
C PHE A 339 -28.26 3.92 26.43
N ILE A 340 -29.00 2.87 26.79
CA ILE A 340 -29.11 1.64 26.03
C ILE A 340 -30.60 1.36 25.87
N GLU A 341 -31.14 1.53 24.66
CA GLU A 341 -32.57 1.41 24.39
C GLU A 341 -32.82 0.38 23.30
N SER A 342 -33.73 -0.54 23.55
CA SER A 342 -34.23 -1.55 22.58
C SER A 342 -33.10 -2.30 21.85
N ALA A 343 -32.02 -2.63 22.58
CA ALA A 343 -30.92 -3.42 22.05
C ALA A 343 -31.19 -4.93 22.15
N GLU A 344 -30.90 -5.66 21.07
CA GLU A 344 -31.07 -7.11 21.04
C GLU A 344 -30.07 -7.80 21.98
N ASN A 345 -28.81 -7.34 21.97
CA ASN A 345 -27.77 -7.88 22.82
C ASN A 345 -26.65 -6.88 23.04
N VAL A 346 -26.39 -6.54 24.30
CA VAL A 346 -25.21 -5.77 24.73
C VAL A 346 -24.42 -6.62 25.71
N SER A 347 -23.18 -6.94 25.41
CA SER A 347 -22.35 -7.82 26.24
C SER A 347 -20.96 -7.26 26.47
N ALA A 348 -20.51 -7.25 27.74
CA ALA A 348 -19.17 -6.85 28.15
C ALA A 348 -18.44 -7.99 28.86
N GLY A 349 -17.15 -8.15 28.52
CA GLY A 349 -16.24 -9.02 29.28
C GLY A 349 -15.85 -8.45 30.64
N GLY A 350 -16.04 -7.16 30.86
CA GLY A 350 -15.88 -6.42 32.11
C GLY A 350 -17.21 -5.90 32.64
N SER A 351 -17.27 -4.59 32.89
CA SER A 351 -18.43 -3.89 33.46
C SER A 351 -19.17 -3.06 32.39
N ILE A 352 -20.45 -2.80 32.65
CA ILE A 352 -21.29 -1.91 31.85
C ILE A 352 -21.76 -0.76 32.73
N GLU A 353 -21.53 0.48 32.27
CA GLU A 353 -22.05 1.68 32.91
C GLU A 353 -22.95 2.44 31.93
N ALA A 354 -24.18 2.77 32.38
CA ALA A 354 -25.12 3.55 31.61
C ALA A 354 -25.98 4.44 32.53
N ASP A 355 -26.53 5.56 32.02
CA ASP A 355 -27.52 6.34 32.79
C ASP A 355 -28.91 5.67 32.74
N SER A 356 -29.27 5.01 31.62
CA SER A 356 -30.53 4.28 31.51
C SER A 356 -30.40 3.05 30.61
N ILE A 357 -31.07 1.97 31.02
CA ILE A 357 -31.18 0.71 30.26
C ILE A 357 -32.67 0.41 30.08
N LEU A 358 -33.14 0.50 28.85
CA LEU A 358 -34.56 0.40 28.50
C LEU A 358 -34.78 -0.72 27.47
N HIS A 359 -35.71 -1.64 27.77
CA HIS A 359 -36.17 -2.71 26.87
C HIS A 359 -35.06 -3.49 26.17
N SER A 360 -33.93 -3.73 26.84
CA SER A 360 -32.71 -4.27 26.26
C SER A 360 -32.26 -5.55 26.95
N LYS A 361 -31.52 -6.41 26.20
CA LYS A 361 -30.79 -7.53 26.77
C LYS A 361 -29.35 -7.11 27.02
N VAL A 362 -28.96 -7.04 28.28
CA VAL A 362 -27.66 -6.53 28.71
C VAL A 362 -26.96 -7.53 29.62
N THR A 363 -25.72 -7.84 29.32
CA THR A 363 -24.95 -8.84 30.06
C THR A 363 -23.53 -8.35 30.34
N ALA A 364 -23.07 -8.43 31.59
CA ALA A 364 -21.70 -8.12 31.98
C ALA A 364 -21.09 -9.27 32.78
N LYS A 365 -19.81 -9.56 32.53
CA LYS A 365 -19.07 -10.55 33.34
C LYS A 365 -18.64 -10.02 34.72
N SER A 366 -18.79 -8.73 34.98
CA SER A 366 -18.51 -8.15 36.30
C SER A 366 -19.73 -7.42 36.84
N THR A 367 -19.87 -6.13 36.61
CA THR A 367 -20.88 -5.27 37.22
C THR A 367 -21.67 -4.51 36.15
N ILE A 368 -22.97 -4.32 36.40
CA ILE A 368 -23.79 -3.37 35.63
C ILE A 368 -24.20 -2.24 36.58
N LYS A 369 -23.89 -1.00 36.14
CA LYS A 369 -24.22 0.19 36.91
C LYS A 369 -25.10 1.12 36.09
N ALA A 370 -26.35 1.27 36.48
CA ALA A 370 -27.23 2.31 35.98
C ALA A 370 -27.14 3.53 36.90
N SER A 371 -26.25 4.46 36.54
CA SER A 371 -25.92 5.64 37.36
C SER A 371 -26.12 6.91 36.55
N GLY A 372 -26.02 8.07 37.17
CA GLY A 372 -26.22 9.35 36.50
C GLY A 372 -27.53 10.00 36.93
N ARG A 373 -28.13 10.83 36.05
CA ARG A 373 -29.32 11.61 36.44
C ARG A 373 -30.52 10.71 36.71
N ASN A 374 -30.79 9.77 35.83
CA ASN A 374 -31.98 8.91 35.90
C ASN A 374 -31.72 7.58 36.60
N GLY A 375 -30.65 6.87 36.29
CA GLY A 375 -30.24 5.61 36.90
C GLY A 375 -31.27 4.49 36.75
N LEU A 376 -31.87 4.34 35.55
CA LEU A 376 -33.04 3.51 35.30
C LEU A 376 -32.70 2.17 34.65
N ILE A 377 -33.35 1.08 35.14
CA ILE A 377 -33.44 -0.20 34.43
C ILE A 377 -34.93 -0.55 34.27
N ILE A 378 -35.48 -0.44 33.07
CA ILE A 378 -36.89 -0.67 32.79
C ILE A 378 -37.07 -1.55 31.56
N GLY A 379 -37.69 -2.72 31.73
CA GLY A 379 -37.93 -3.68 30.65
C GLY A 379 -36.67 -4.44 30.22
N GLY A 380 -36.85 -5.59 29.59
CA GLY A 380 -35.76 -6.42 29.08
C GLY A 380 -35.15 -7.36 30.12
N ASP A 381 -33.93 -7.86 29.85
CA ASP A 381 -33.23 -8.85 30.65
C ASP A 381 -31.78 -8.38 30.94
N VAL A 382 -31.49 -7.99 32.17
CA VAL A 382 -30.20 -7.39 32.58
C VAL A 382 -29.50 -8.33 33.53
N LYS A 383 -28.31 -8.81 33.20
CA LYS A 383 -27.55 -9.81 33.95
C LYS A 383 -26.11 -9.40 34.19
N ALA A 384 -25.66 -9.54 35.43
CA ALA A 384 -24.26 -9.37 35.82
C ALA A 384 -23.78 -10.53 36.70
N VAL A 385 -22.50 -10.79 36.70
CA VAL A 385 -21.96 -11.84 37.59
C VAL A 385 -21.95 -11.35 39.04
N ASN A 386 -21.37 -10.18 39.29
CA ASN A 386 -21.11 -9.73 40.66
C ASN A 386 -22.20 -8.82 41.23
N MET A 387 -22.55 -7.76 40.52
CA MET A 387 -23.43 -6.74 41.06
C MET A 387 -24.21 -5.99 39.98
N ILE A 388 -25.46 -5.70 40.30
CA ILE A 388 -26.26 -4.71 39.57
C ILE A 388 -26.60 -3.57 40.49
N GLU A 389 -26.25 -2.36 40.13
CA GLU A 389 -26.55 -1.12 40.86
C GLU A 389 -27.43 -0.21 39.98
N ALA A 390 -28.55 0.22 40.52
CA ALA A 390 -29.43 1.18 39.82
C ALA A 390 -30.11 2.10 40.83
N LYS A 391 -30.57 3.28 40.37
CA LYS A 391 -31.49 4.10 41.20
C LYS A 391 -32.87 3.47 41.20
N THR A 392 -33.39 3.18 40.00
CA THR A 392 -34.75 2.63 39.87
C THR A 392 -34.74 1.37 39.01
N ILE A 393 -35.43 0.33 39.44
CA ILE A 393 -35.66 -0.91 38.68
C ILE A 393 -37.17 -1.14 38.50
N GLY A 394 -37.60 -1.26 37.24
CA GLY A 394 -39.00 -1.34 36.84
C GLY A 394 -39.72 0.02 36.85
N ASN A 395 -41.02 -0.01 36.73
CA ASN A 395 -41.88 1.19 36.77
C ASN A 395 -43.27 0.86 37.33
N ALA A 396 -44.06 1.88 37.63
CA ALA A 396 -45.42 1.74 38.15
C ALA A 396 -46.39 1.07 37.16
N MET A 397 -46.08 1.04 35.87
CA MET A 397 -46.88 0.41 34.82
C MET A 397 -46.67 -1.12 34.75
N GLY A 398 -45.77 -1.69 35.56
CA GLY A 398 -45.49 -3.11 35.57
C GLY A 398 -44.80 -3.64 34.29
N THR A 399 -43.95 -2.82 33.67
CA THR A 399 -43.15 -3.25 32.52
C THR A 399 -42.32 -4.48 32.88
N ASN A 400 -42.44 -5.54 32.06
CA ASN A 400 -41.73 -6.79 32.32
C ASN A 400 -40.22 -6.57 32.36
N THR A 401 -39.65 -6.59 33.55
CA THR A 401 -38.23 -6.29 33.83
C THR A 401 -37.60 -7.49 34.56
N SER A 402 -36.54 -8.05 33.99
CA SER A 402 -35.77 -9.15 34.58
C SER A 402 -34.36 -8.66 34.91
N VAL A 403 -33.95 -8.84 36.16
CA VAL A 403 -32.62 -8.46 36.66
C VAL A 403 -31.99 -9.64 37.37
N GLY A 404 -30.79 -10.03 36.98
CA GLY A 404 -30.15 -11.22 37.49
C GLY A 404 -28.67 -11.05 37.84
N VAL A 405 -28.26 -11.68 38.95
CA VAL A 405 -26.85 -11.73 39.37
C VAL A 405 -26.41 -13.14 39.78
N GLY A 406 -25.11 -13.36 39.89
CA GLY A 406 -24.53 -14.55 40.46
C GLY A 406 -24.27 -15.72 39.51
N VAL A 407 -24.41 -15.53 38.19
CA VAL A 407 -24.01 -16.54 37.21
C VAL A 407 -23.48 -15.87 35.95
N ASP A 408 -22.32 -16.28 35.50
CA ASP A 408 -21.84 -15.95 34.16
C ASP A 408 -22.75 -16.59 33.11
N PRO A 409 -23.45 -15.81 32.28
CA PRO A 409 -24.33 -16.36 31.27
C PRO A 409 -23.63 -17.26 30.25
N SER A 410 -22.34 -17.06 30.03
CA SER A 410 -21.52 -17.95 29.18
C SER A 410 -21.33 -19.31 29.82
N MET A 411 -21.09 -19.35 31.14
CA MET A 411 -21.00 -20.61 31.92
C MET A 411 -22.35 -21.32 31.94
N LYS A 412 -23.45 -20.61 32.19
CA LYS A 412 -24.79 -21.19 32.14
C LYS A 412 -25.11 -21.82 30.78
N ARG A 413 -24.81 -21.11 29.71
CA ARG A 413 -24.97 -21.66 28.36
C ARG A 413 -24.14 -22.91 28.15
N ARG A 414 -22.88 -22.91 28.57
CA ARG A 414 -22.00 -24.07 28.46
C ARG A 414 -22.51 -25.27 29.27
N VAL A 415 -23.00 -25.02 30.45
CA VAL A 415 -23.67 -26.08 31.29
C VAL A 415 -24.87 -26.67 30.55
N ASP A 416 -25.72 -25.87 29.94
CA ASP A 416 -26.88 -26.35 29.21
C ASP A 416 -26.50 -27.09 27.91
N GLU A 417 -25.48 -26.64 27.21
CA GLU A 417 -24.89 -27.37 26.07
C GLU A 417 -24.34 -28.73 26.46
N LEU A 418 -23.58 -28.79 27.57
CA LEU A 418 -23.03 -30.03 28.07
C LEU A 418 -24.14 -31.00 28.52
N LYS A 419 -25.20 -30.51 29.19
CA LYS A 419 -26.36 -31.35 29.58
C LYS A 419 -27.04 -31.94 28.35
N ASN A 420 -27.29 -31.12 27.31
CA ASN A 420 -27.91 -31.58 26.06
C ASN A 420 -27.03 -32.59 25.32
N SER A 421 -25.69 -32.32 25.27
CA SER A 421 -24.73 -33.25 24.69
C SER A 421 -24.68 -34.59 25.43
N LEU A 422 -24.60 -34.54 26.75
CA LEU A 422 -24.61 -35.75 27.61
C LEU A 422 -25.90 -36.57 27.44
N GLY A 423 -27.06 -35.91 27.25
CA GLY A 423 -28.31 -36.60 26.93
C GLY A 423 -28.19 -37.40 25.63
N LYS A 424 -27.76 -36.75 24.54
CA LYS A 424 -27.56 -37.39 23.24
C LYS A 424 -26.53 -38.52 23.25
N LEU A 425 -25.41 -38.32 23.95
CA LEU A 425 -24.38 -39.35 24.09
C LEU A 425 -24.89 -40.54 24.94
N GLY A 426 -25.73 -40.28 25.93
CA GLY A 426 -26.40 -41.32 26.74
C GLY A 426 -27.33 -42.19 25.89
N ASP A 427 -28.19 -41.56 25.06
CA ASP A 427 -29.09 -42.28 24.17
C ASP A 427 -28.34 -43.13 23.15
N ASN A 428 -27.28 -42.60 22.55
CA ASN A 428 -26.41 -43.33 21.62
C ASN A 428 -25.75 -44.54 22.31
N LYS A 429 -25.28 -44.37 23.54
CA LYS A 429 -24.69 -45.46 24.33
C LYS A 429 -25.70 -46.60 24.58
N ILE A 430 -26.95 -46.25 24.90
CA ILE A 430 -28.04 -47.23 25.09
C ILE A 430 -28.28 -48.04 23.82
N GLN A 431 -28.37 -47.38 22.65
CA GLN A 431 -28.55 -48.05 21.37
C GLN A 431 -27.39 -48.98 20.99
N LEU A 432 -26.15 -48.54 21.18
CA LEU A 432 -24.99 -49.37 20.87
C LEU A 432 -24.90 -50.58 21.83
N ASN A 433 -25.24 -50.41 23.10
CA ASN A 433 -25.29 -51.52 24.06
C ASN A 433 -26.40 -52.52 23.73
N GLN A 434 -27.57 -52.07 23.26
CA GLN A 434 -28.63 -52.96 22.77
C GLN A 434 -28.17 -53.77 21.55
N LEU A 435 -27.45 -53.16 20.63
CA LEU A 435 -26.86 -53.84 19.46
C LEU A 435 -25.81 -54.88 19.90
N LEU A 436 -24.91 -54.51 20.83
CA LEU A 436 -23.93 -55.46 21.40
C LEU A 436 -24.58 -56.67 22.06
N ASN A 437 -25.65 -56.43 22.86
CA ASN A 437 -26.38 -57.47 23.50
C ASN A 437 -27.11 -58.41 22.49
N ALA A 438 -27.65 -57.83 21.41
CA ALA A 438 -28.25 -58.63 20.32
C ALA A 438 -27.23 -59.49 19.59
N LEU A 439 -26.04 -58.96 19.31
CA LEU A 439 -24.93 -59.70 18.67
C LEU A 439 -24.41 -60.81 19.60
N ARG A 440 -24.28 -60.58 20.94
CA ARG A 440 -23.88 -61.59 21.91
C ARG A 440 -24.91 -62.73 22.00
N LYS A 441 -26.21 -62.41 22.10
CA LYS A 441 -27.25 -63.44 22.08
C LYS A 441 -27.24 -64.32 20.84
N LYS A 442 -26.94 -63.76 19.65
CA LYS A 442 -26.78 -64.52 18.43
C LYS A 442 -25.53 -65.40 18.44
N GLN A 443 -24.42 -64.92 18.97
CA GLN A 443 -23.19 -65.65 19.16
C GLN A 443 -23.40 -66.90 20.04
N ASP A 444 -24.18 -66.74 21.14
CA ASP A 444 -24.48 -67.84 22.06
C ASP A 444 -25.47 -68.86 21.45
N ALA A 445 -26.38 -68.43 20.55
CA ALA A 445 -27.38 -69.29 19.92
C ALA A 445 -26.86 -70.07 18.70
N GLU A 446 -25.97 -69.47 17.94
CA GLU A 446 -25.44 -70.01 16.64
C GLU A 446 -24.07 -70.68 16.80
N GLY A 447 -23.49 -70.69 18.04
CA GLY A 447 -22.17 -71.26 18.33
C GLY A 447 -20.97 -70.55 17.72
N GLY A 448 -21.19 -69.30 17.20
CA GLY A 448 -20.19 -68.42 16.58
C GLY A 448 -20.86 -67.30 15.81
N LEU A 449 -20.09 -66.28 15.41
CA LEU A 449 -20.51 -65.20 14.51
C LEU A 449 -19.79 -65.34 13.17
N ASP A 450 -20.46 -65.02 12.08
CA ASP A 450 -19.76 -64.86 10.82
C ASP A 450 -18.78 -63.66 10.87
N GLU A 451 -17.78 -63.66 10.00
CA GLU A 451 -16.68 -62.68 9.99
C GLU A 451 -17.19 -61.22 9.98
N ALA A 452 -18.23 -60.94 9.24
CA ALA A 452 -18.83 -59.60 9.13
C ALA A 452 -19.51 -59.16 10.44
N LYS A 453 -20.21 -60.07 11.14
CA LYS A 453 -20.86 -59.81 12.43
C LYS A 453 -19.84 -59.67 13.56
N HIS A 454 -18.74 -60.45 13.50
CA HIS A 454 -17.63 -60.33 14.44
C HIS A 454 -16.93 -58.94 14.27
N GLU A 455 -16.67 -58.51 13.05
CA GLU A 455 -16.12 -57.18 12.79
C GLU A 455 -17.04 -56.05 13.30
N LEU A 456 -18.35 -56.17 13.04
CA LEU A 456 -19.37 -55.24 13.55
C LEU A 456 -19.37 -55.19 15.09
N GLN A 457 -19.27 -56.36 15.77
CA GLN A 457 -19.22 -56.43 17.23
C GLN A 457 -17.99 -55.70 17.80
N MET A 458 -16.80 -55.92 17.18
CA MET A 458 -15.56 -55.28 17.61
C MET A 458 -15.59 -53.78 17.35
N LYS A 459 -16.13 -53.32 16.22
CA LYS A 459 -16.31 -51.91 15.91
C LYS A 459 -17.29 -51.22 16.87
N THR A 460 -18.42 -51.90 17.19
CA THR A 460 -19.40 -51.36 18.12
C THR A 460 -18.83 -51.28 19.52
N MET A 461 -18.05 -52.29 19.99
CA MET A 461 -17.38 -52.28 21.29
C MET A 461 -16.37 -51.13 21.42
N ARG A 462 -15.55 -50.89 20.38
CA ARG A 462 -14.63 -49.72 20.32
C ARG A 462 -15.40 -48.40 20.44
N ASN A 463 -16.49 -48.26 19.67
CA ASN A 463 -17.34 -47.06 19.70
C ASN A 463 -17.94 -46.81 21.09
N VAL A 464 -18.38 -47.87 21.81
CA VAL A 464 -18.89 -47.73 23.19
C VAL A 464 -17.80 -47.25 24.13
N ILE A 465 -16.58 -47.76 24.03
CA ILE A 465 -15.46 -47.35 24.88
C ILE A 465 -15.12 -45.85 24.63
N MET A 466 -15.03 -45.45 23.35
CA MET A 466 -14.79 -44.04 23.00
C MET A 466 -15.91 -43.12 23.52
N LEU A 467 -17.15 -43.56 23.41
CA LEU A 467 -18.32 -42.81 23.89
C LEU A 467 -18.34 -42.68 25.40
N GLU A 468 -17.91 -43.71 26.13
CA GLU A 468 -17.74 -43.67 27.61
C GLU A 468 -16.66 -42.69 28.03
N GLN A 469 -15.53 -42.66 27.33
CA GLN A 469 -14.47 -41.68 27.59
C GLN A 469 -14.97 -40.25 27.41
N GLU A 470 -15.69 -39.99 26.31
CA GLU A 470 -16.25 -38.66 26.05
C GLU A 470 -17.33 -38.25 27.07
N ILE A 471 -18.23 -39.19 27.47
CA ILE A 471 -19.21 -38.95 28.55
C ILE A 471 -18.51 -38.60 29.85
N ASN A 472 -17.46 -39.33 30.22
CA ASN A 472 -16.73 -39.07 31.46
C ASN A 472 -16.01 -37.72 31.43
N LYS A 473 -15.42 -37.36 30.32
CA LYS A 473 -14.78 -36.05 30.10
C LYS A 473 -15.79 -34.91 30.26
N GLN A 474 -16.94 -34.99 29.56
CA GLN A 474 -17.98 -33.96 29.64
C GLN A 474 -18.64 -33.89 31.02
N LYS A 475 -18.80 -35.01 31.74
CA LYS A 475 -19.27 -35.02 33.13
C LYS A 475 -18.31 -34.30 34.07
N LYS A 476 -17.00 -34.54 33.91
CA LYS A 476 -15.98 -33.86 34.72
C LYS A 476 -16.00 -32.34 34.46
N GLU A 477 -16.05 -31.91 33.20
CA GLU A 477 -16.18 -30.49 32.83
C GLU A 477 -17.45 -29.87 33.44
N LEU A 478 -18.57 -30.60 33.41
CA LEU A 478 -19.83 -30.15 33.99
C LEU A 478 -19.75 -29.99 35.54
N GLU A 479 -19.07 -30.88 36.25
CA GLU A 479 -18.86 -30.78 37.69
C GLU A 479 -17.94 -29.61 38.05
N GLU A 480 -16.86 -29.41 37.31
CA GLU A 480 -15.95 -28.29 37.50
C GLU A 480 -16.68 -26.93 37.30
N LEU A 481 -17.48 -26.79 36.24
CA LEU A 481 -18.28 -25.58 35.98
C LEU A 481 -19.35 -25.35 37.07
N ARG A 482 -19.99 -26.42 37.57
CA ARG A 482 -20.95 -26.31 38.67
C ARG A 482 -20.29 -25.90 40.01
N GLY A 483 -19.06 -26.37 40.28
CA GLY A 483 -18.28 -25.94 41.43
C GLY A 483 -17.99 -24.42 41.36
N GLN A 484 -17.57 -23.93 40.20
CA GLN A 484 -17.31 -22.50 40.01
C GLN A 484 -18.57 -21.63 40.18
N ILE A 485 -19.74 -22.07 39.69
CA ILE A 485 -21.02 -21.38 39.87
C ILE A 485 -21.47 -21.35 41.36
N GLY A 486 -21.06 -22.32 42.18
CA GLY A 486 -21.45 -22.41 43.61
C GLY A 486 -20.66 -21.49 44.53
N GLU A 487 -19.50 -21.00 44.14
CA GLU A 487 -18.61 -20.18 44.99
C GLU A 487 -18.90 -18.67 45.00
N GLU A 488 -19.84 -18.16 44.19
CA GLU A 488 -20.16 -16.72 44.07
C GLU A 488 -21.04 -16.26 45.27
N LYS A 489 -20.44 -16.13 46.45
CA LYS A 489 -21.12 -15.82 47.73
C LYS A 489 -21.51 -14.33 47.89
N HIS A 490 -21.17 -13.42 46.99
CA HIS A 490 -21.31 -11.97 47.21
C HIS A 490 -22.12 -11.21 46.13
N ALA A 491 -22.85 -11.94 45.30
CA ALA A 491 -23.68 -11.27 44.27
C ALA A 491 -24.83 -10.49 44.93
N CYS A 492 -25.02 -9.22 44.53
CA CYS A 492 -26.07 -8.38 45.05
C CYS A 492 -26.70 -7.46 43.99
N ILE A 493 -27.95 -7.08 44.21
CA ILE A 493 -28.66 -6.06 43.43
C ILE A 493 -28.95 -4.90 44.37
N LYS A 494 -28.39 -3.72 44.10
CA LYS A 494 -28.54 -2.50 44.88
C LYS A 494 -29.46 -1.53 44.18
N VAL A 495 -30.42 -0.99 44.92
CA VAL A 495 -31.44 -0.05 44.43
C VAL A 495 -31.49 1.16 45.36
N SER A 496 -30.98 2.29 44.90
CA SER A 496 -30.85 3.50 45.74
C SER A 496 -32.07 4.42 45.72
N ASP A 497 -33.13 4.11 44.97
CA ASP A 497 -34.42 4.82 44.99
C ASP A 497 -35.55 3.78 45.09
N ALA A 498 -36.00 3.16 43.99
CA ALA A 498 -37.16 2.29 44.01
C ALA A 498 -37.03 1.04 43.14
N ALA A 499 -37.39 -0.13 43.69
CA ALA A 499 -37.68 -1.35 42.92
C ALA A 499 -39.20 -1.62 42.91
N TYR A 500 -39.77 -1.65 41.69
CA TYR A 500 -41.22 -1.74 41.55
C TYR A 500 -41.74 -3.18 41.58
N ALA A 501 -43.02 -3.34 41.94
CA ALA A 501 -43.72 -4.62 41.88
C ALA A 501 -43.72 -5.17 40.44
N GLY A 502 -43.72 -6.51 40.31
CA GLY A 502 -43.64 -7.19 39.00
C GLY A 502 -42.22 -7.42 38.45
N VAL A 503 -41.19 -6.78 39.00
CA VAL A 503 -39.81 -7.06 38.64
C VAL A 503 -39.40 -8.50 39.03
N LYS A 504 -38.78 -9.21 38.08
CA LYS A 504 -38.19 -10.53 38.32
C LYS A 504 -36.73 -10.38 38.72
N LEU A 505 -36.39 -10.80 39.93
CA LEU A 505 -35.02 -10.90 40.39
C LEU A 505 -34.52 -12.35 40.30
N THR A 506 -33.28 -12.55 39.81
CA THR A 506 -32.67 -13.88 39.73
C THR A 506 -31.29 -13.89 40.37
N PHE A 507 -31.00 -14.90 41.16
CA PHE A 507 -29.72 -15.17 41.81
C PHE A 507 -29.33 -16.63 41.51
N GLY A 508 -28.47 -16.80 40.49
CA GLY A 508 -28.19 -18.16 40.01
C GLY A 508 -29.42 -18.85 39.44
N ASP A 509 -29.83 -19.93 40.03
CA ASP A 509 -31.03 -20.70 39.66
C ASP A 509 -32.29 -20.29 40.40
N GLN A 510 -32.17 -19.39 41.39
CA GLN A 510 -33.31 -18.91 42.18
C GLN A 510 -33.93 -17.66 41.55
N CYS A 511 -35.23 -17.56 41.64
CA CYS A 511 -35.93 -16.39 41.18
C CYS A 511 -37.02 -15.92 42.17
N MET A 512 -37.22 -14.62 42.23
CA MET A 512 -38.27 -13.98 43.04
C MET A 512 -38.94 -12.88 42.20
N PHE A 513 -40.24 -12.80 42.27
CA PHE A 513 -41.01 -11.66 41.74
C PHE A 513 -41.31 -10.68 42.87
N LEU A 514 -40.99 -9.40 42.69
CA LEU A 514 -41.33 -8.38 43.65
C LEU A 514 -42.88 -8.20 43.71
N LYS A 515 -43.44 -8.41 44.88
CA LYS A 515 -44.89 -8.30 45.11
C LYS A 515 -45.34 -6.89 45.44
N GLN A 516 -44.41 -6.05 45.89
CA GLN A 516 -44.64 -4.66 46.27
C GLN A 516 -43.45 -3.81 45.91
N LYS A 517 -43.55 -2.47 46.05
CA LYS A 517 -42.45 -1.54 45.90
C LYS A 517 -41.51 -1.64 47.09
N TYR A 518 -40.21 -1.62 46.79
CA TYR A 518 -39.12 -1.56 47.81
C TYR A 518 -38.32 -0.28 47.55
N ASP A 519 -38.12 0.52 48.56
CA ASP A 519 -37.36 1.75 48.49
C ASP A 519 -36.02 1.57 49.23
N TYR A 520 -34.92 2.12 48.68
CA TYR A 520 -33.58 2.14 49.26
C TYR A 520 -33.14 0.81 49.83
N CYS A 521 -32.96 -0.16 48.99
CA CYS A 521 -32.73 -1.55 49.40
C CYS A 521 -31.66 -2.26 48.55
N GLN A 522 -31.10 -3.29 49.12
CA GLN A 522 -30.32 -4.29 48.38
C GLN A 522 -30.96 -5.69 48.51
N PHE A 523 -30.83 -6.45 47.43
CA PHE A 523 -31.23 -7.84 47.44
C PHE A 523 -29.99 -8.71 47.41
N VAL A 524 -29.99 -9.73 48.28
CA VAL A 524 -28.90 -10.70 48.45
C VAL A 524 -29.46 -12.10 48.58
N LYS A 525 -28.67 -13.10 48.25
CA LYS A 525 -29.02 -14.50 48.46
C LYS A 525 -28.53 -14.93 49.85
N GLU A 526 -29.45 -15.35 50.69
CA GLU A 526 -29.13 -15.97 51.99
C GLU A 526 -29.67 -17.42 52.03
N GLY A 527 -28.76 -18.41 51.88
CA GLY A 527 -29.13 -19.81 51.78
C GLY A 527 -29.97 -20.11 50.52
N ALA A 528 -31.19 -20.58 50.73
CA ALA A 528 -32.13 -20.90 49.64
C ALA A 528 -33.02 -19.73 49.24
N ASP A 529 -33.03 -18.61 49.97
CA ASP A 529 -33.97 -17.51 49.77
C ASP A 529 -33.27 -16.22 49.32
N ILE A 530 -34.00 -15.41 48.55
CA ILE A 530 -33.61 -14.02 48.19
C ILE A 530 -34.23 -13.07 49.22
N LYS A 531 -33.42 -12.33 49.95
CA LYS A 531 -33.86 -11.38 50.98
C LYS A 531 -33.55 -9.94 50.60
N SER A 532 -34.40 -9.02 51.01
CA SER A 532 -34.14 -7.60 50.96
C SER A 532 -33.54 -7.12 52.26
N ALA A 533 -32.51 -6.27 52.16
CA ALA A 533 -31.87 -5.59 53.30
C ALA A 533 -31.70 -4.11 52.98
N PRO A 534 -31.60 -3.21 53.95
CA PRO A 534 -31.20 -1.83 53.71
C PRO A 534 -29.79 -1.76 53.08
N ILE A 535 -29.52 -0.71 52.30
CA ILE A 535 -28.20 -0.47 51.69
C ILE A 535 -27.25 0.02 52.78
#